data_eef355eb5b06c8eadeec2622bd753e6c
#
_entry.id   eef355eb5b06c8eadeec2622bd753e6c
#
_cell.length_a   1.000
_cell.length_b   1.000
_cell.length_c   1.000
_cell.angle_alpha   90.00
_cell.angle_beta   90.00
_cell.angle_gamma   90.00
#
_symmetry.space_group_name_H-M   'P 1'
#
loop_
_entity.id
_entity.type
_entity.pdbx_description
1 polymer ?
#
loop_
_entity_poly.entity_id
_entity_poly.type
_entity_poly.pdbx_seq_one_letter_code
_entity_poly.pdbx_strand_id
1 'polypeptide(L)'
;MFELFYHPIYTYGIDKSSRFPRQRYELTKNKLDTIDTNINFTKPQLAEIEDLYLGHSKQYVDSFINGKLTEKEKRQIGLQPWNEYIIERTRYILGGSIGAVKSAINRNNIAGNMAGGTHHAHFSYGLGYCIFN
;
A
#
# COMPACT_ATOMS: atom_id res chain seq x y z
N MET A 1 -11.63 9.98 -18.26
CA MET A 1 -10.68 10.36 -17.18
C MET A 1 -10.22 9.11 -16.46
N PHE A 2 -8.95 9.03 -16.21
CA PHE A 2 -8.32 7.93 -15.48
C PHE A 2 -8.08 8.35 -14.03
N GLU A 3 -8.65 7.63 -13.06
CA GLU A 3 -8.44 7.92 -11.63
C GLU A 3 -7.31 7.09 -11.08
N LEU A 4 -6.32 7.75 -10.46
CA LEU A 4 -5.13 7.09 -9.94
C LEU A 4 -4.92 7.46 -8.47
N PHE A 5 -5.05 6.46 -7.60
CA PHE A 5 -4.87 6.67 -6.16
C PHE A 5 -3.39 6.78 -5.82
N TYR A 6 -3.05 7.82 -5.07
CA TYR A 6 -1.69 8.13 -4.67
C TYR A 6 -1.64 8.84 -3.33
N HIS A 7 -0.64 8.53 -2.53
CA HIS A 7 -0.33 9.25 -1.29
C HIS A 7 1.19 9.32 -1.12
N PRO A 8 1.76 10.46 -0.70
CA PRO A 8 3.20 10.61 -0.46
C PRO A 8 3.77 9.58 0.52
N ILE A 9 2.95 9.05 1.43
CA ILE A 9 3.35 8.01 2.39
C ILE A 9 3.81 6.72 1.71
N TYR A 10 3.41 6.49 0.45
CA TYR A 10 3.91 5.36 -0.33
C TYR A 10 5.43 5.37 -0.40
N THR A 11 6.02 6.56 -0.46
CA THR A 11 7.47 6.77 -0.42
C THR A 11 7.99 6.90 1.01
N TYR A 12 7.55 7.91 1.77
CA TYR A 12 8.15 8.18 3.07
C TYR A 12 7.81 7.16 4.16
N GLY A 13 6.81 6.34 3.96
CA GLY A 13 6.46 5.25 4.88
C GLY A 13 7.43 4.07 4.85
N ILE A 14 8.44 4.11 3.98
CA ILE A 14 9.56 3.17 3.94
C ILE A 14 10.82 3.93 4.28
N ASP A 15 11.70 3.34 5.09
CA ASP A 15 12.96 3.98 5.48
C ASP A 15 13.84 4.23 4.25
N LYS A 16 14.51 5.40 4.23
CA LYS A 16 15.35 5.81 3.10
C LYS A 16 16.54 4.87 2.87
N SER A 17 16.99 4.15 3.89
CA SER A 17 18.08 3.17 3.78
C SER A 17 17.62 1.77 3.40
N SER A 18 16.31 1.55 3.27
CA SER A 18 15.77 0.27 2.83
C SER A 18 16.22 -0.06 1.41
N ARG A 19 16.42 -1.35 1.14
CA ARG A 19 16.72 -1.84 -0.22
C ARG A 19 15.53 -1.70 -1.18
N PHE A 20 14.33 -1.57 -0.64
CA PHE A 20 13.13 -1.35 -1.46
C PHE A 20 13.22 0.02 -2.14
N PRO A 21 12.99 0.11 -3.46
CA PRO A 21 13.13 1.36 -4.21
C PRO A 21 11.95 2.31 -3.94
N ARG A 22 11.91 2.89 -2.74
CA ARG A 22 10.77 3.68 -2.25
C ARG A 22 10.46 4.91 -3.09
N GLN A 23 11.45 5.49 -3.75
CA GLN A 23 11.28 6.72 -4.53
C GLN A 23 10.50 6.51 -5.83
N ARG A 24 10.30 5.27 -6.26
CA ARG A 24 9.62 4.99 -7.52
C ARG A 24 8.22 5.59 -7.61
N TYR A 25 7.50 5.65 -6.50
CA TYR A 25 6.14 6.24 -6.46
C TYR A 25 6.17 7.73 -6.71
N GLU A 26 7.02 8.45 -5.98
CA GLU A 26 7.19 9.89 -6.11
C GLU A 26 7.73 10.27 -7.48
N LEU A 27 8.75 9.56 -7.97
CA LEU A 27 9.32 9.80 -9.29
C LEU A 27 8.29 9.58 -10.41
N THR A 28 7.50 8.51 -10.30
CA THR A 28 6.45 8.23 -11.27
C THR A 28 5.37 9.31 -11.23
N LYS A 29 4.92 9.69 -10.03
CA LYS A 29 3.95 10.79 -9.85
C LYS A 29 4.45 12.08 -10.50
N ASN A 30 5.68 12.47 -10.19
CA ASN A 30 6.28 13.69 -10.74
C ASN A 30 6.41 13.63 -12.26
N LYS A 31 6.77 12.47 -12.80
CA LYS A 31 6.84 12.30 -14.25
C LYS A 31 5.47 12.44 -14.91
N LEU A 32 4.44 11.81 -14.32
CA LEU A 32 3.07 11.92 -14.83
C LEU A 32 2.55 13.35 -14.80
N ASP A 33 2.92 14.14 -13.79
CA ASP A 33 2.53 15.57 -13.72
C ASP A 33 3.12 16.41 -14.86
N THR A 34 4.21 15.95 -15.48
CA THR A 34 4.85 16.65 -16.60
C THR A 34 4.30 16.26 -17.96
N ILE A 35 3.49 15.22 -18.03
CA ILE A 35 2.88 14.73 -19.25
C ILE A 35 1.44 15.23 -19.27
N ASP A 36 1.02 15.76 -20.43
CA ASP A 36 -0.38 16.14 -20.61
C ASP A 36 -1.24 14.87 -20.65
N THR A 37 -1.71 14.48 -19.49
CA THR A 37 -2.51 13.27 -19.30
C THR A 37 -3.86 13.61 -18.68
N ASN A 38 -4.85 12.80 -18.98
CA ASN A 38 -6.17 12.89 -18.37
C ASN A 38 -6.25 12.06 -17.08
N ILE A 39 -5.28 12.28 -16.19
CA ILE A 39 -5.19 11.57 -14.90
C ILE A 39 -5.69 12.46 -13.78
N ASN A 40 -6.59 11.94 -12.97
CA ASN A 40 -7.02 12.53 -11.72
C ASN A 40 -6.37 11.78 -10.55
N PHE A 41 -5.46 12.45 -9.83
CA PHE A 41 -4.84 11.87 -8.65
C PHE A 41 -5.76 12.03 -7.44
N THR A 42 -6.10 10.91 -6.82
CA THR A 42 -7.00 10.86 -5.66
C THR A 42 -6.27 10.33 -4.44
N LYS A 43 -6.44 11.02 -3.31
CA LYS A 43 -5.91 10.52 -2.03
C LYS A 43 -6.75 9.32 -1.58
N PRO A 44 -6.11 8.17 -1.26
CA PRO A 44 -6.84 7.02 -0.73
C PRO A 44 -7.37 7.29 0.68
N GLN A 45 -8.40 6.55 1.07
CA GLN A 45 -8.81 6.41 2.45
C GLN A 45 -7.97 5.30 3.11
N LEU A 46 -7.84 5.34 4.44
CA LEU A 46 -7.28 4.21 5.18
C LEU A 46 -8.21 3.01 5.03
N ALA A 47 -7.66 1.84 4.72
CA ALA A 47 -8.44 0.60 4.75
C ALA A 47 -8.96 0.36 6.17
N GLU A 48 -10.21 -0.03 6.29
CA GLU A 48 -10.80 -0.45 7.57
C GLU A 48 -10.16 -1.76 8.01
N ILE A 49 -9.97 -1.92 9.32
CA ILE A 49 -9.35 -3.14 9.86
C ILE A 49 -10.20 -4.37 9.52
N GLU A 50 -11.50 -4.22 9.51
CA GLU A 50 -12.45 -5.27 9.13
C GLU A 50 -12.23 -5.77 7.71
N ASP A 51 -11.85 -4.89 6.78
CA ASP A 51 -11.53 -5.28 5.40
C ASP A 51 -10.29 -6.18 5.37
N LEU A 52 -9.30 -5.92 6.23
CA LEU A 52 -8.09 -6.75 6.33
C LEU A 52 -8.41 -8.17 6.81
N TYR A 53 -9.37 -8.31 7.72
CA TYR A 53 -9.80 -9.63 8.21
C TYR A 53 -10.45 -10.49 7.13
N LEU A 54 -10.95 -9.91 6.05
CA LEU A 54 -11.52 -10.68 4.96
C LEU A 54 -10.48 -11.51 4.19
N GLY A 55 -9.24 -11.02 4.15
CA GLY A 55 -8.17 -11.68 3.40
C GLY A 55 -7.07 -12.30 4.25
N HIS A 56 -7.05 -12.02 5.56
CA HIS A 56 -5.96 -12.42 6.45
C HIS A 56 -6.46 -12.88 7.80
N SER A 57 -5.65 -13.70 8.49
CA SER A 57 -5.97 -14.12 9.85
C SER A 57 -6.05 -12.92 10.78
N LYS A 58 -7.01 -12.93 11.69
CA LYS A 58 -7.19 -11.87 12.67
C LYS A 58 -5.93 -11.68 13.51
N GLN A 59 -5.29 -12.78 13.92
CA GLN A 59 -4.07 -12.73 14.73
C GLN A 59 -2.94 -11.99 14.00
N TYR A 60 -2.73 -12.26 12.73
CA TYR A 60 -1.70 -11.59 11.93
C TYR A 60 -2.01 -10.09 11.76
N VAL A 61 -3.24 -9.75 11.39
CA VAL A 61 -3.67 -8.36 11.24
C VAL A 61 -3.48 -7.59 12.55
N ASP A 62 -3.97 -8.12 13.65
CA ASP A 62 -3.87 -7.46 14.96
C ASP A 62 -2.41 -7.30 15.39
N SER A 63 -1.56 -8.31 15.17
CA SER A 63 -0.13 -8.22 15.47
C SER A 63 0.56 -7.12 14.67
N PHE A 64 0.25 -7.00 13.39
CA PHE A 64 0.80 -5.92 12.55
C PHE A 64 0.31 -4.54 12.98
N ILE A 65 -1.01 -4.38 13.13
CA ILE A 65 -1.63 -3.08 13.47
C ILE A 65 -1.16 -2.60 14.85
N ASN A 66 -0.95 -3.50 15.79
CA ASN A 66 -0.48 -3.15 17.14
C ASN A 66 1.05 -3.10 17.28
N GLY A 67 1.78 -3.22 16.18
CA GLY A 67 3.25 -3.14 16.20
C GLY A 67 3.92 -4.32 16.89
N LYS A 68 3.28 -5.50 16.88
CA LYS A 68 3.74 -6.69 17.61
C LYS A 68 4.33 -7.80 16.72
N LEU A 69 4.62 -7.53 15.46
CA LEU A 69 5.36 -8.47 14.63
C LEU A 69 6.75 -8.71 15.21
N THR A 70 7.18 -9.96 15.21
CA THR A 70 8.53 -10.33 15.63
C THR A 70 9.59 -9.81 14.66
N GLU A 71 10.83 -9.71 15.10
CA GLU A 71 11.94 -9.32 14.21
C GLU A 71 12.11 -10.31 13.06
N LYS A 72 11.82 -11.59 13.28
CA LYS A 72 11.86 -12.60 12.23
C LYS A 72 10.79 -12.33 11.15
N GLU A 73 9.57 -12.03 11.57
CA GLU A 73 8.47 -11.69 10.66
C GLU A 73 8.77 -10.42 9.86
N LYS A 74 9.30 -9.40 10.50
CA LYS A 74 9.72 -8.16 9.83
C LYS A 74 10.81 -8.41 8.79
N ARG A 75 11.83 -9.22 9.13
CA ARG A 75 12.89 -9.58 8.18
C ARG A 75 12.35 -10.39 6.99
N GLN A 76 11.40 -11.25 7.24
CA GLN A 76 10.75 -12.05 6.19
C GLN A 76 9.98 -11.16 5.20
N ILE A 77 9.35 -10.11 5.67
CA ILE A 77 8.73 -9.07 4.84
C ILE A 77 9.80 -8.28 4.09
N GLY A 78 10.87 -7.86 4.76
CA GLY A 78 12.04 -7.27 4.11
C GLY A 78 12.04 -5.75 3.93
N LEU A 79 11.04 -5.04 4.45
CA LEU A 79 10.98 -3.57 4.42
C LEU A 79 11.79 -2.97 5.57
N GLN A 80 13.03 -3.39 5.70
CA GLN A 80 13.94 -2.98 6.77
C GLN A 80 14.75 -1.73 6.38
N PRO A 81 15.10 -0.84 7.32
CA PRO A 81 14.64 -0.79 8.72
C PRO A 81 13.14 -0.47 8.83
N TRP A 82 12.49 -1.03 9.85
CA TRP A 82 11.05 -0.83 10.08
C TRP A 82 10.80 0.63 10.51
N ASN A 83 9.92 1.31 9.82
CA ASN A 83 9.68 2.74 9.98
C ASN A 83 8.37 2.95 10.75
N GLU A 84 8.26 4.04 11.51
CA GLU A 84 7.07 4.36 12.30
C GLU A 84 5.80 4.55 11.46
N TYR A 85 5.94 4.89 10.19
CA TYR A 85 4.81 5.13 9.28
C TYR A 85 4.35 3.88 8.53
N ILE A 86 4.98 2.72 8.74
CA ILE A 86 4.74 1.54 7.91
C ILE A 86 3.32 1.00 8.05
N ILE A 87 2.74 1.10 9.23
CA ILE A 87 1.36 0.63 9.49
C ILE A 87 0.37 1.51 8.71
N GLU A 88 0.51 2.82 8.86
CA GLU A 88 -0.34 3.78 8.17
C GLU A 88 -0.19 3.67 6.66
N ARG A 89 1.06 3.57 6.17
CA ARG A 89 1.36 3.36 4.75
C ARG A 89 0.64 2.15 4.20
N THR A 90 0.72 1.04 4.89
CA THR A 90 0.11 -0.22 4.46
C THR A 90 -1.41 -0.09 4.36
N ARG A 91 -2.03 0.59 5.32
CA ARG A 91 -3.48 0.83 5.28
C ARG A 91 -3.88 1.76 4.13
N TYR A 92 -3.08 2.77 3.81
CA TYR A 92 -3.34 3.64 2.65
C TYR A 92 -3.18 2.89 1.33
N ILE A 93 -2.20 1.99 1.22
CA ILE A 93 -2.02 1.17 0.01
C ILE A 93 -3.28 0.32 -0.24
N LEU A 94 -3.75 -0.38 0.77
CA LEU A 94 -4.95 -1.22 0.63
C LEU A 94 -6.20 -0.38 0.39
N GLY A 95 -6.32 0.75 1.08
CA GLY A 95 -7.41 1.69 0.85
C GLY A 95 -7.42 2.24 -0.57
N GLY A 96 -6.24 2.47 -1.15
CA GLY A 96 -6.11 2.87 -2.54
C GLY A 96 -6.58 1.81 -3.53
N SER A 97 -6.26 0.55 -3.26
CA SER A 97 -6.73 -0.57 -4.09
C SER A 97 -8.25 -0.74 -3.99
N ILE A 98 -8.79 -0.69 -2.78
CA ILE A 98 -10.25 -0.74 -2.55
C ILE A 98 -10.94 0.45 -3.24
N GLY A 99 -10.37 1.65 -3.10
CA GLY A 99 -10.87 2.86 -3.73
C GLY A 99 -10.90 2.75 -5.25
N ALA A 100 -9.83 2.22 -5.85
CA ALA A 100 -9.74 2.02 -7.30
C ALA A 100 -10.82 1.06 -7.81
N VAL A 101 -11.04 -0.06 -7.12
CA VAL A 101 -12.10 -1.01 -7.47
C VAL A 101 -13.48 -0.36 -7.37
N LYS A 102 -13.76 0.34 -6.27
CA LYS A 102 -15.04 1.04 -6.09
C LYS A 102 -15.27 2.12 -7.15
N SER A 103 -14.24 2.88 -7.49
CA SER A 103 -14.34 3.90 -8.53
C SER A 103 -14.64 3.28 -9.89
N ALA A 104 -13.92 2.23 -10.26
CA ALA A 104 -14.11 1.56 -11.54
C ALA A 104 -15.54 1.01 -11.68
N ILE A 105 -16.07 0.39 -10.63
CA ILE A 105 -17.42 -0.17 -10.66
C ILE A 105 -18.49 0.92 -10.67
N ASN A 106 -18.39 1.89 -9.75
CA ASN A 106 -19.48 2.86 -9.53
C ASN A 106 -19.54 3.94 -10.62
N ARG A 107 -18.42 4.27 -11.23
CA ARG A 107 -18.33 5.33 -12.24
C ARG A 107 -18.14 4.79 -13.65
N ASN A 108 -18.06 3.48 -13.81
CA ASN A 108 -17.79 2.83 -15.09
C ASN A 108 -16.59 3.45 -15.82
N ASN A 109 -15.48 3.64 -15.06
CA ASN A 109 -14.23 4.21 -15.56
C ASN A 109 -13.05 3.28 -15.35
N ILE A 110 -11.88 3.72 -15.78
CA ILE A 110 -10.62 3.04 -15.46
C ILE A 110 -10.02 3.71 -14.23
N ALA A 111 -9.69 2.93 -13.23
CA ALA A 111 -9.03 3.42 -12.02
C ALA A 111 -7.87 2.50 -11.64
N GLY A 112 -6.88 3.06 -10.95
CA GLY A 112 -5.73 2.31 -10.48
C GLY A 112 -5.18 2.85 -9.17
N ASN A 113 -4.23 2.13 -8.60
CA ASN A 113 -3.50 2.55 -7.41
C ASN A 113 -2.00 2.53 -7.73
N MET A 114 -1.29 3.60 -7.39
CA MET A 114 0.15 3.70 -7.67
C MET A 114 0.98 2.74 -6.82
N ALA A 115 0.47 2.32 -5.67
CA ALA A 115 1.09 1.28 -4.85
C ALA A 115 0.11 0.14 -4.68
N GLY A 116 0.52 -1.06 -5.05
CA GLY A 116 -0.35 -2.22 -4.97
C GLY A 116 0.35 -3.43 -5.56
N GLY A 117 -0.42 -4.50 -5.81
CA GLY A 117 0.14 -5.74 -6.32
C GLY A 117 0.97 -6.48 -5.27
N THR A 118 0.55 -6.45 -4.03
CA THR A 118 1.25 -7.07 -2.88
C THR A 118 0.99 -8.58 -2.80
N HIS A 119 1.27 -9.27 -3.89
CA HIS A 119 0.86 -10.65 -4.15
C HIS A 119 1.70 -11.72 -3.42
N HIS A 120 2.79 -11.35 -2.76
CA HIS A 120 3.60 -12.29 -1.98
C HIS A 120 3.10 -12.50 -0.55
N ALA A 121 2.13 -11.71 -0.09
CA ALA A 121 1.56 -11.88 1.23
C ALA A 121 0.66 -13.13 1.29
N HIS A 122 0.74 -13.84 2.40
CA HIS A 122 -0.05 -15.04 2.70
C HIS A 122 -1.13 -14.71 3.73
N PHE A 123 -2.01 -15.68 3.99
CA PHE A 123 -3.12 -15.49 4.92
C PHE A 123 -2.65 -15.06 6.32
N SER A 124 -1.55 -15.62 6.82
CA SER A 124 -1.08 -15.40 8.19
C SER A 124 0.33 -14.81 8.31
N TYR A 125 0.96 -14.42 7.21
CA TYR A 125 2.29 -13.78 7.24
C TYR A 125 2.58 -13.00 5.96
N GLY A 126 3.48 -12.02 6.07
CA GLY A 126 4.00 -11.26 4.94
C GLY A 126 5.29 -11.85 4.39
N LEU A 127 5.60 -11.54 3.14
CA LEU A 127 6.79 -12.02 2.43
C LEU A 127 7.12 -11.07 1.28
N GLY A 128 8.40 -10.95 0.93
CA GLY A 128 8.81 -10.30 -0.32
C GLY A 128 8.29 -8.87 -0.48
N TYR A 129 8.45 -8.04 0.54
CA TYR A 129 7.98 -6.67 0.62
C TYR A 129 6.46 -6.51 0.71
N CYS A 130 5.72 -7.60 0.79
CA CYS A 130 4.25 -7.59 0.85
C CYS A 130 3.78 -7.93 2.26
N ILE A 131 3.03 -7.01 2.87
CA ILE A 131 2.49 -7.19 4.22
C ILE A 131 1.12 -7.84 4.14
N PHE A 132 0.20 -7.25 3.38
CA PHE A 132 -1.12 -7.81 3.11
C PHE A 132 -1.33 -7.95 1.60
N ASN A 133 -2.19 -8.92 1.23
CA ASN A 133 -2.57 -9.16 -0.16
C ASN A 133 -3.83 -8.37 -0.54
#